data_1f9caade73b17bbf79410d29b5cf7a63
#
_entry.id   1f9caade73b17bbf79410d29b5cf7a63
#
_cell.length_a   1.000
_cell.length_b   1.000
_cell.length_c   1.000
_cell.angle_alpha   90.00
_cell.angle_beta   90.00
_cell.angle_gamma   90.00
#
_symmetry.space_group_name_H-M   'P 1'
#
loop_
_entity.id
_entity.type
_entity.pdbx_description
1 polymer ?
#
loop_
_entity_poly.entity_id
_entity_poly.type
_entity_poly.pdbx_seq_one_letter_code
_entity_poly.pdbx_strand_id
1 'polypeptide(L)'
;YAIAMLGGQTLQYIQDKGNGELLATSYGDYLDQLAANLGVVRKPADRATVTLRFTLADTRNNAVGIPAGTRVRTENSLYFNTLDYAEVKAGELTADVLAQAQEAGAESNGIEAGAINTLVDPIPYMESVTNIEASHGGTDTEDDDALSERVFLAPSVFSCAGPADAYVYYAKAWRNDVADVKIDSPEPCEVDIYFLLGDDGRLPTGTELKEMQAYFADEEKVKRPLTDKVVCKAPAEI
;
A
#
# COMPACT_ATOMS: atom_id res chain seq x y z
N TYR A 1 43.34 14.29 -24.68
CA TYR A 1 42.65 13.90 -23.46
C TYR A 1 41.14 14.30 -23.52
N ALA A 2 40.83 15.52 -23.85
CA ALA A 2 39.44 16.04 -23.95
C ALA A 2 38.58 15.27 -24.99
N ILE A 3 39.12 14.95 -26.17
CA ILE A 3 38.41 14.20 -27.22
C ILE A 3 38.09 12.77 -26.76
N ALA A 4 39.01 12.14 -26.05
CA ALA A 4 38.79 10.79 -25.52
C ALA A 4 37.69 10.80 -24.40
N MET A 5 37.68 11.82 -23.55
CA MET A 5 36.60 12.02 -22.57
C MET A 5 35.25 12.24 -23.24
N LEU A 6 35.21 13.12 -24.24
CA LEU A 6 33.94 13.38 -24.97
C LEU A 6 33.44 12.12 -25.70
N GLY A 7 34.34 11.36 -26.32
CA GLY A 7 34.04 10.07 -26.94
C GLY A 7 33.48 9.06 -25.94
N GLY A 8 34.09 8.96 -24.77
CA GLY A 8 33.61 8.08 -23.68
C GLY A 8 32.20 8.47 -23.18
N GLN A 9 31.98 9.76 -22.95
CA GLN A 9 30.65 10.27 -22.55
C GLN A 9 29.57 10.03 -23.61
N THR A 10 29.92 10.19 -24.88
CA THR A 10 28.96 9.95 -25.99
C THR A 10 28.59 8.48 -26.08
N LEU A 11 29.57 7.57 -25.95
CA LEU A 11 29.31 6.13 -25.94
C LEU A 11 28.45 5.70 -24.74
N GLN A 12 28.72 6.25 -23.57
CA GLN A 12 27.91 5.99 -22.38
C GLN A 12 26.48 6.50 -22.58
N TYR A 13 26.28 7.71 -23.10
CA TYR A 13 24.96 8.24 -23.41
C TYR A 13 24.17 7.36 -24.40
N ILE A 14 24.85 6.85 -25.46
CA ILE A 14 24.23 5.95 -26.43
C ILE A 14 23.82 4.64 -25.74
N GLN A 15 24.66 4.10 -24.88
CA GLN A 15 24.38 2.87 -24.14
C GLN A 15 23.21 3.06 -23.18
N ASP A 16 23.19 4.16 -22.41
CA ASP A 16 22.14 4.49 -21.47
C ASP A 16 20.79 4.69 -22.18
N LYS A 17 20.81 5.35 -23.35
CA LYS A 17 19.63 5.49 -24.20
C LYS A 17 19.15 4.13 -24.71
N GLY A 18 20.03 3.30 -25.23
CA GLY A 18 19.68 1.96 -25.70
C GLY A 18 19.11 1.06 -24.59
N ASN A 19 19.69 1.12 -23.41
CA ASN A 19 19.19 0.39 -22.24
C ASN A 19 17.82 0.91 -21.79
N GLY A 20 17.61 2.22 -21.84
CA GLY A 20 16.35 2.86 -21.43
C GLY A 20 15.15 2.55 -22.35
N GLU A 21 15.39 2.14 -23.60
CA GLU A 21 14.33 1.81 -24.55
C GLU A 21 13.80 0.36 -24.43
N LEU A 22 14.52 -0.51 -23.73
CA LEU A 22 14.15 -1.92 -23.56
C LEU A 22 13.64 -2.17 -22.14
N LEU A 23 12.46 -2.74 -21.99
CA LEU A 23 11.86 -3.03 -20.68
C LEU A 23 12.81 -3.82 -19.75
N ALA A 24 13.56 -4.79 -20.30
CA ALA A 24 14.47 -5.64 -19.54
C ALA A 24 15.70 -4.92 -18.94
N THR A 25 16.02 -3.72 -19.42
CA THR A 25 17.21 -2.94 -19.02
C THR A 25 16.88 -1.50 -18.65
N SER A 26 15.61 -1.11 -18.75
CA SER A 26 15.13 0.22 -18.41
C SER A 26 15.06 0.42 -16.90
N TYR A 27 15.26 1.64 -16.45
CA TYR A 27 15.25 2.01 -15.02
C TYR A 27 14.80 3.46 -14.83
N GLY A 28 14.34 3.78 -13.63
CA GLY A 28 13.94 5.13 -13.21
C GLY A 28 12.98 5.80 -14.20
N ASP A 29 13.26 7.06 -14.57
CA ASP A 29 12.40 7.86 -15.44
C ASP A 29 12.19 7.25 -16.85
N TYR A 30 13.15 6.47 -17.35
CA TYR A 30 12.99 5.77 -18.64
C TYR A 30 11.93 4.68 -18.54
N LEU A 31 11.97 3.91 -17.46
CA LEU A 31 10.97 2.88 -17.20
C LEU A 31 9.58 3.49 -16.98
N ASP A 32 9.49 4.61 -16.27
CA ASP A 32 8.23 5.33 -16.07
C ASP A 32 7.61 5.81 -17.39
N GLN A 33 8.44 6.26 -18.35
CA GLN A 33 7.97 6.64 -19.68
C GLN A 33 7.49 5.43 -20.50
N LEU A 34 8.19 4.29 -20.43
CA LEU A 34 7.74 3.04 -21.05
C LEU A 34 6.40 2.57 -20.46
N ALA A 35 6.28 2.62 -19.13
CA ALA A 35 5.06 2.26 -18.41
C ALA A 35 3.88 3.15 -18.84
N ALA A 36 4.10 4.46 -18.95
CA ALA A 36 3.07 5.43 -19.34
C ALA A 36 2.49 5.15 -20.74
N ASN A 37 3.29 4.61 -21.69
CA ASN A 37 2.81 4.21 -23.01
C ASN A 37 1.74 3.10 -22.96
N LEU A 38 1.76 2.28 -21.90
CA LEU A 38 0.78 1.22 -21.65
C LEU A 38 -0.28 1.63 -20.62
N GLY A 39 -0.30 2.90 -20.19
CA GLY A 39 -1.21 3.40 -19.18
C GLY A 39 -0.87 2.94 -17.76
N VAL A 40 0.33 2.42 -17.54
CA VAL A 40 0.83 2.01 -16.22
C VAL A 40 1.58 3.17 -15.58
N VAL A 41 1.30 3.45 -14.31
CA VAL A 41 1.97 4.49 -13.52
C VAL A 41 2.61 3.84 -12.29
N ARG A 42 3.83 4.24 -11.95
CA ARG A 42 4.51 3.81 -10.73
C ARG A 42 3.65 4.15 -9.52
N LYS A 43 3.47 3.20 -8.63
CA LYS A 43 2.72 3.41 -7.40
C LYS A 43 3.56 4.24 -6.42
N PRO A 44 2.98 5.30 -5.86
CA PRO A 44 3.64 6.05 -4.80
C PRO A 44 3.72 5.23 -3.51
N ALA A 45 4.53 5.70 -2.57
CA ALA A 45 4.52 5.18 -1.21
C ALA A 45 3.18 5.47 -0.52
N ASP A 46 2.68 4.49 0.22
CA ASP A 46 1.49 4.63 1.06
C ASP A 46 1.86 4.84 2.54
N ARG A 47 0.93 5.42 3.29
CA ARG A 47 1.12 5.74 4.71
C ARG A 47 0.55 4.64 5.59
N ALA A 48 1.29 4.26 6.63
CA ALA A 48 0.78 3.35 7.65
C ALA A 48 -0.41 3.97 8.40
N THR A 49 -1.38 3.15 8.76
CA THR A 49 -2.56 3.52 9.52
C THR A 49 -2.58 2.79 10.86
N VAL A 50 -3.26 3.38 11.84
CA VAL A 50 -3.38 2.83 13.19
C VAL A 50 -4.59 3.43 13.89
N THR A 51 -5.24 2.67 14.77
CA THR A 51 -6.30 3.19 15.64
C THR A 51 -5.71 3.70 16.93
N LEU A 52 -5.92 5.00 17.23
CA LEU A 52 -5.50 5.66 18.46
C LEU A 52 -6.65 5.76 19.43
N ARG A 53 -6.40 5.41 20.68
CA ARG A 53 -7.31 5.64 21.81
C ARG A 53 -6.87 6.84 22.61
N PHE A 54 -7.72 7.83 22.69
CA PHE A 54 -7.57 9.01 23.54
C PHE A 54 -8.31 8.81 24.85
N THR A 55 -7.68 9.13 25.98
CA THR A 55 -8.25 8.95 27.32
C THR A 55 -8.27 10.27 28.07
N LEU A 56 -9.41 10.62 28.66
CA LEU A 56 -9.56 11.78 29.54
C LEU A 56 -9.12 11.46 30.96
N ALA A 57 -8.64 12.47 31.70
CA ALA A 57 -8.31 12.35 33.10
C ALA A 57 -9.53 12.02 33.99
N ASP A 58 -10.69 12.61 33.66
CA ASP A 58 -11.95 12.42 34.37
C ASP A 58 -13.13 12.47 33.38
N THR A 59 -14.25 11.82 33.75
CA THR A 59 -15.50 11.92 32.98
C THR A 59 -16.03 13.34 32.99
N ARG A 60 -16.52 13.79 31.81
CA ARG A 60 -17.06 15.14 31.65
C ARG A 60 -18.53 15.12 31.29
N ASN A 61 -19.27 16.17 31.71
CA ASN A 61 -20.67 16.34 31.35
C ASN A 61 -20.84 16.92 29.93
N ASN A 62 -19.74 17.38 29.32
CA ASN A 62 -19.70 17.90 27.94
C ASN A 62 -18.71 17.06 27.13
N ALA A 63 -19.00 16.90 25.84
CA ALA A 63 -18.09 16.24 24.91
C ALA A 63 -16.77 17.02 24.80
N VAL A 64 -15.66 16.29 24.65
CA VAL A 64 -14.31 16.83 24.41
C VAL A 64 -13.89 16.46 22.99
N GLY A 65 -13.69 17.46 22.12
CA GLY A 65 -13.33 17.25 20.72
C GLY A 65 -11.84 16.91 20.53
N ILE A 66 -11.58 16.03 19.61
CA ILE A 66 -10.25 15.66 19.09
C ILE A 66 -10.22 16.14 17.65
N PRO A 67 -9.49 17.22 17.33
CA PRO A 67 -9.43 17.74 15.96
C PRO A 67 -8.79 16.74 14.99
N ALA A 68 -9.24 16.75 13.73
CA ALA A 68 -8.50 16.11 12.64
C ALA A 68 -7.10 16.77 12.52
N GLY A 69 -6.10 15.96 12.19
CA GLY A 69 -4.71 16.42 12.09
C GLY A 69 -4.00 16.53 13.45
N THR A 70 -4.60 16.10 14.56
CA THR A 70 -3.93 16.03 15.86
C THR A 70 -2.72 15.11 15.78
N ARG A 71 -1.54 15.64 16.13
CA ARG A 71 -0.28 14.90 16.03
C ARG A 71 0.02 14.13 17.30
N VAL A 72 0.38 12.89 17.09
CA VAL A 72 0.93 12.00 18.12
C VAL A 72 2.24 11.40 17.63
N ARG A 73 3.09 10.92 18.50
CA ARG A 73 4.37 10.32 18.11
C ARG A 73 4.76 9.15 19.00
N THR A 74 5.66 8.34 18.47
CA THR A 74 6.43 7.35 19.23
C THR A 74 7.63 8.00 19.92
N GLU A 75 8.32 7.27 20.80
CA GLU A 75 9.62 7.69 21.37
C GLU A 75 10.68 7.92 20.29
N ASN A 76 10.65 7.15 19.21
CA ASN A 76 11.57 7.25 18.07
C ASN A 76 11.24 8.38 17.10
N SER A 77 10.34 9.29 17.45
CA SER A 77 9.96 10.45 16.64
C SER A 77 9.26 10.11 15.32
N LEU A 78 8.58 8.96 15.23
CA LEU A 78 7.64 8.69 14.13
C LEU A 78 6.31 9.36 14.49
N TYR A 79 5.80 10.17 13.57
CA TYR A 79 4.62 11.01 13.79
C TYR A 79 3.40 10.41 13.08
N PHE A 80 2.25 10.48 13.77
CA PHE A 80 0.94 10.11 13.24
C PHE A 80 -0.03 11.27 13.42
N ASN A 81 -0.94 11.45 12.46
CA ASN A 81 -1.96 12.48 12.48
C ASN A 81 -3.34 11.82 12.45
N THR A 82 -4.28 12.26 13.29
CA THR A 82 -5.68 11.82 13.20
C THR A 82 -6.28 12.22 11.85
N LEU A 83 -7.01 11.30 11.22
CA LEU A 83 -7.63 11.54 9.92
C LEU A 83 -8.89 12.39 10.03
N ASP A 84 -9.74 12.05 10.98
CA ASP A 84 -11.05 12.65 11.15
C ASP A 84 -11.20 13.35 12.52
N TYR A 85 -12.17 14.25 12.58
CA TYR A 85 -12.64 14.78 13.86
C TYR A 85 -13.38 13.69 14.64
N ALA A 86 -13.04 13.56 15.90
CA ALA A 86 -13.76 12.70 16.84
C ALA A 86 -14.03 13.43 18.16
N GLU A 87 -14.86 12.84 19.00
CA GLU A 87 -15.12 13.38 20.32
C GLU A 87 -15.25 12.28 21.37
N VAL A 88 -14.75 12.54 22.57
CA VAL A 88 -15.11 11.76 23.75
C VAL A 88 -16.46 12.26 24.22
N LYS A 89 -17.49 11.42 24.15
CA LYS A 89 -18.87 11.81 24.49
C LYS A 89 -19.03 12.12 25.98
N ALA A 90 -20.04 12.91 26.29
CA ALA A 90 -20.38 13.20 27.69
C ALA A 90 -20.61 11.91 28.48
N GLY A 91 -19.89 11.75 29.60
CA GLY A 91 -19.95 10.55 30.45
C GLY A 91 -19.02 9.42 30.05
N GLU A 92 -18.36 9.49 28.89
CA GLU A 92 -17.34 8.54 28.48
C GLU A 92 -15.93 9.03 28.87
N LEU A 93 -14.97 8.11 28.95
CA LEU A 93 -13.57 8.42 29.26
C LEU A 93 -12.67 8.31 28.03
N THR A 94 -13.07 7.55 27.01
CA THR A 94 -12.23 7.24 25.87
C THR A 94 -12.93 7.47 24.55
N ALA A 95 -12.14 7.77 23.50
CA ALA A 95 -12.57 7.74 22.12
C ALA A 95 -11.48 7.14 21.24
N ASP A 96 -11.88 6.34 20.26
CA ASP A 96 -10.99 5.72 19.29
C ASP A 96 -11.07 6.49 17.97
N VAL A 97 -9.90 6.79 17.39
CA VAL A 97 -9.75 7.61 16.18
C VAL A 97 -8.74 6.97 15.25
N LEU A 98 -9.06 6.88 13.98
CA LEU A 98 -8.10 6.43 12.97
C LEU A 98 -7.07 7.52 12.71
N ALA A 99 -5.79 7.13 12.69
CA ALA A 99 -4.68 8.00 12.38
C ALA A 99 -3.79 7.39 11.31
N GLN A 100 -3.03 8.22 10.61
CA GLN A 100 -2.06 7.79 9.61
C GLN A 100 -0.68 8.37 9.92
N ALA A 101 0.36 7.67 9.49
CA ALA A 101 1.73 8.15 9.56
C ALA A 101 1.89 9.47 8.80
N GLN A 102 2.70 10.38 9.30
CA GLN A 102 2.99 11.65 8.64
C GLN A 102 3.83 11.43 7.38
N GLU A 103 4.72 10.47 7.40
CA GLU A 103 5.55 10.08 6.26
C GLU A 103 5.02 8.78 5.65
N ALA A 104 5.05 8.70 4.32
CA ALA A 104 4.72 7.49 3.59
C ALA A 104 5.93 6.55 3.60
N GLY A 105 5.67 5.25 3.56
CA GLY A 105 6.70 4.23 3.56
C GLY A 105 6.41 3.10 4.54
N ALA A 106 7.18 2.05 4.44
CA ALA A 106 7.06 0.86 5.28
C ALA A 106 7.62 1.05 6.71
N GLU A 107 8.45 2.08 6.94
CA GLU A 107 9.12 2.34 8.22
C GLU A 107 8.15 2.52 9.41
N SER A 108 6.96 3.06 9.12
CA SER A 108 5.93 3.28 10.14
C SER A 108 5.02 2.07 10.38
N ASN A 109 5.31 0.90 9.80
CA ASN A 109 4.58 -0.34 10.05
C ASN A 109 5.10 -1.07 11.30
N GLY A 110 4.26 -1.93 11.86
CA GLY A 110 4.66 -2.85 12.93
C GLY A 110 4.95 -2.18 14.27
N ILE A 111 4.53 -0.93 14.47
CA ILE A 111 4.66 -0.26 15.75
C ILE A 111 3.68 -0.90 16.72
N GLU A 112 4.20 -1.59 17.73
CA GLU A 112 3.41 -2.36 18.69
C GLU A 112 2.37 -1.50 19.42
N ALA A 113 1.30 -2.15 19.88
CA ALA A 113 0.27 -1.50 20.68
C ALA A 113 0.88 -0.85 21.94
N GLY A 114 0.51 0.40 22.22
CA GLY A 114 1.04 1.18 23.35
C GLY A 114 2.30 2.00 23.05
N ALA A 115 2.95 1.81 21.90
CA ALA A 115 4.19 2.50 21.57
C ALA A 115 3.98 3.92 21.00
N ILE A 116 2.80 4.23 20.48
CA ILE A 116 2.40 5.59 20.06
C ILE A 116 1.68 6.24 21.25
N ASN A 117 2.42 6.94 22.09
CA ASN A 117 1.92 7.37 23.41
C ASN A 117 2.19 8.83 23.75
N THR A 118 2.79 9.60 22.87
CA THR A 118 3.12 10.99 23.13
C THR A 118 2.26 11.93 22.31
N LEU A 119 1.41 12.71 22.96
CA LEU A 119 0.61 13.76 22.34
C LEU A 119 1.49 14.98 22.06
N VAL A 120 1.56 15.41 20.79
CA VAL A 120 2.35 16.56 20.36
C VAL A 120 1.52 17.84 20.48
N ASP A 121 0.26 17.77 20.05
CA ASP A 121 -0.67 18.91 20.11
C ASP A 121 -1.56 18.77 21.36
N PRO A 122 -1.35 19.57 22.42
CA PRO A 122 -2.09 19.42 23.66
C PRO A 122 -3.60 19.63 23.48
N ILE A 123 -4.40 18.68 23.93
CA ILE A 123 -5.86 18.80 23.96
C ILE A 123 -6.28 18.99 25.43
N PRO A 124 -7.11 19.99 25.74
CA PRO A 124 -7.57 20.18 27.10
C PRO A 124 -8.24 18.93 27.69
N TYR A 125 -7.93 18.61 28.95
CA TYR A 125 -8.49 17.49 29.70
C TYR A 125 -8.05 16.10 29.25
N MET A 126 -7.21 15.98 28.21
CA MET A 126 -6.65 14.72 27.76
C MET A 126 -5.52 14.28 28.69
N GLU A 127 -5.59 13.05 29.21
CA GLU A 127 -4.57 12.46 30.08
C GLU A 127 -3.53 11.71 29.26
N SER A 128 -4.00 10.88 28.32
CA SER A 128 -3.12 10.02 27.53
C SER A 128 -3.69 9.70 26.16
N VAL A 129 -2.80 9.29 25.28
CA VAL A 129 -3.12 8.71 23.98
C VAL A 129 -2.30 7.41 23.81
N THR A 130 -2.87 6.41 23.19
CA THR A 130 -2.14 5.17 22.87
C THR A 130 -2.74 4.49 21.67
N ASN A 131 -1.95 3.75 20.90
CA ASN A 131 -2.47 2.88 19.87
C ASN A 131 -2.93 1.55 20.46
N ILE A 132 -4.08 1.07 20.00
CA ILE A 132 -4.70 -0.17 20.49
C ILE A 132 -4.28 -1.41 19.70
N GLU A 133 -3.71 -1.21 18.54
CA GLU A 133 -3.23 -2.25 17.63
C GLU A 133 -1.90 -1.84 17.00
N ALA A 134 -1.22 -2.78 16.34
CA ALA A 134 -0.01 -2.46 15.60
C ALA A 134 -0.33 -1.66 14.33
N SER A 135 0.53 -0.70 13.99
CA SER A 135 0.41 0.05 12.74
C SER A 135 0.64 -0.83 11.51
N HIS A 136 -0.08 -0.56 10.42
CA HIS A 136 0.00 -1.37 9.20
C HIS A 136 -0.37 -0.56 7.95
N GLY A 137 -0.13 -1.13 6.77
CA GLY A 137 -0.58 -0.60 5.49
C GLY A 137 0.34 0.41 4.84
N GLY A 138 1.45 0.79 5.46
CA GLY A 138 2.49 1.59 4.82
C GLY A 138 3.26 0.77 3.79
N THR A 139 3.53 1.35 2.63
CA THR A 139 4.37 0.74 1.59
C THR A 139 5.32 1.76 1.02
N ASP A 140 6.50 1.32 0.62
CA ASP A 140 7.44 2.18 -0.09
C ASP A 140 6.99 2.41 -1.53
N THR A 141 7.61 3.37 -2.22
CA THR A 141 7.40 3.58 -3.65
C THR A 141 7.78 2.30 -4.40
N GLU A 142 6.95 1.90 -5.35
CA GLU A 142 7.19 0.75 -6.21
C GLU A 142 8.58 0.82 -6.85
N ASP A 143 9.37 -0.24 -6.71
CA ASP A 143 10.69 -0.33 -7.30
C ASP A 143 10.66 -0.60 -8.82
N ASP A 144 11.82 -0.57 -9.47
CA ASP A 144 11.92 -0.74 -10.91
C ASP A 144 11.56 -2.17 -11.34
N ASP A 145 11.87 -3.17 -10.54
CA ASP A 145 11.60 -4.56 -10.85
C ASP A 145 10.10 -4.86 -10.81
N ALA A 146 9.40 -4.40 -9.78
CA ALA A 146 7.96 -4.55 -9.65
C ALA A 146 7.19 -3.78 -10.73
N LEU A 147 7.62 -2.55 -11.04
CA LEU A 147 7.03 -1.78 -12.14
C LEU A 147 7.26 -2.47 -13.50
N SER A 148 8.47 -2.96 -13.77
CA SER A 148 8.81 -3.67 -15.00
C SER A 148 7.95 -4.91 -15.20
N GLU A 149 7.71 -5.69 -14.14
CA GLU A 149 6.82 -6.84 -14.18
C GLU A 149 5.37 -6.45 -14.50
N ARG A 150 4.86 -5.39 -13.89
CA ARG A 150 3.53 -4.88 -14.21
C ARG A 150 3.41 -4.37 -15.63
N VAL A 151 4.44 -3.70 -16.15
CA VAL A 151 4.51 -3.25 -17.56
C VAL A 151 4.50 -4.44 -18.51
N PHE A 152 5.22 -5.51 -18.17
CA PHE A 152 5.23 -6.75 -18.95
C PHE A 152 3.85 -7.42 -19.00
N LEU A 153 3.12 -7.42 -17.89
CA LEU A 153 1.78 -8.01 -17.76
C LEU A 153 0.66 -7.13 -18.34
N ALA A 154 0.87 -5.82 -18.46
CA ALA A 154 -0.15 -4.86 -18.87
C ALA A 154 -0.86 -5.18 -20.19
N PRO A 155 -0.20 -5.70 -21.25
CA PRO A 155 -0.89 -6.10 -22.49
C PRO A 155 -1.97 -7.16 -22.28
N SER A 156 -1.86 -8.01 -21.26
CA SER A 156 -2.85 -9.06 -20.95
C SER A 156 -4.20 -8.50 -20.51
N VAL A 157 -4.21 -7.27 -19.96
CA VAL A 157 -5.43 -6.57 -19.51
C VAL A 157 -6.33 -6.17 -20.68
N PHE A 158 -5.77 -6.02 -21.89
CA PHE A 158 -6.57 -5.71 -23.08
C PHE A 158 -7.42 -6.89 -23.57
N SER A 159 -7.15 -8.10 -23.08
CA SER A 159 -7.93 -9.29 -23.43
C SER A 159 -9.21 -9.36 -22.61
N CYS A 160 -10.36 -9.39 -23.27
CA CYS A 160 -11.67 -9.61 -22.63
C CYS A 160 -11.91 -11.08 -22.23
N ALA A 161 -10.99 -11.99 -22.55
CA ALA A 161 -11.12 -13.43 -22.29
C ALA A 161 -10.63 -13.85 -20.88
N GLY A 162 -10.11 -12.91 -20.07
CA GLY A 162 -9.65 -13.19 -18.71
C GLY A 162 -8.44 -14.13 -18.65
N PRO A 163 -7.32 -13.84 -19.34
CA PRO A 163 -6.12 -14.67 -19.22
C PRO A 163 -5.57 -14.60 -17.78
N ALA A 164 -4.91 -15.67 -17.33
CA ALA A 164 -4.34 -15.74 -15.98
C ALA A 164 -3.45 -14.52 -15.66
N ASP A 165 -2.63 -14.08 -16.63
CA ASP A 165 -1.74 -12.92 -16.50
C ASP A 165 -2.50 -11.60 -16.23
N ALA A 166 -3.74 -11.46 -16.73
CA ALA A 166 -4.56 -10.29 -16.39
C ALA A 166 -4.95 -10.27 -14.92
N TYR A 167 -5.30 -11.42 -14.34
CA TYR A 167 -5.60 -11.53 -12.90
C TYR A 167 -4.34 -11.30 -12.05
N VAL A 168 -3.18 -11.80 -12.49
CA VAL A 168 -1.89 -11.51 -11.83
C VAL A 168 -1.60 -10.00 -11.87
N TYR A 169 -1.78 -9.36 -13.03
CA TYR A 169 -1.62 -7.90 -13.16
C TYR A 169 -2.50 -7.14 -12.16
N TYR A 170 -3.80 -7.45 -12.10
CA TYR A 170 -4.72 -6.77 -11.20
C TYR A 170 -4.38 -7.01 -9.73
N ALA A 171 -4.00 -8.24 -9.35
CA ALA A 171 -3.58 -8.55 -7.99
C ALA A 171 -2.33 -7.74 -7.60
N LYS A 172 -1.32 -7.68 -8.45
CA LYS A 172 -0.13 -6.84 -8.25
C LYS A 172 -0.44 -5.34 -8.34
N ALA A 173 -1.48 -4.93 -9.09
CA ALA A 173 -1.94 -3.55 -9.14
C ALA A 173 -2.67 -3.09 -7.87
N TRP A 174 -3.15 -4.00 -7.04
CA TRP A 174 -3.88 -3.68 -5.82
C TRP A 174 -2.99 -3.01 -4.76
N ARG A 175 -1.84 -3.62 -4.41
CA ARG A 175 -0.88 -3.09 -3.41
C ARG A 175 0.56 -3.35 -3.84
N ASN A 176 1.51 -2.52 -3.32
CA ASN A 176 2.93 -2.64 -3.64
C ASN A 176 3.60 -3.84 -2.95
N ASP A 177 3.04 -4.30 -1.82
CA ASP A 177 3.59 -5.39 -1.03
C ASP A 177 3.12 -6.78 -1.47
N VAL A 178 2.44 -6.90 -2.62
CA VAL A 178 2.10 -8.20 -3.21
C VAL A 178 3.35 -8.83 -3.82
N ALA A 179 3.91 -9.81 -3.12
CA ALA A 179 5.16 -10.46 -3.50
C ALA A 179 4.95 -11.49 -4.62
N ASP A 180 3.99 -12.39 -4.46
CA ASP A 180 3.71 -13.46 -5.43
C ASP A 180 2.22 -13.71 -5.58
N VAL A 181 1.80 -14.12 -6.76
CA VAL A 181 0.39 -14.40 -7.10
C VAL A 181 0.31 -15.65 -7.95
N LYS A 182 -0.56 -16.57 -7.54
CA LYS A 182 -0.91 -17.76 -8.32
C LYS A 182 -2.39 -17.78 -8.63
N ILE A 183 -2.72 -18.01 -9.89
CA ILE A 183 -4.09 -18.16 -10.37
C ILE A 183 -4.36 -19.64 -10.63
N ASP A 184 -5.52 -20.12 -10.19
CA ASP A 184 -6.02 -21.44 -10.48
C ASP A 184 -7.50 -21.37 -10.88
N SER A 185 -7.96 -22.32 -11.66
CA SER A 185 -9.37 -22.44 -12.09
C SER A 185 -9.85 -23.86 -11.84
N PRO A 186 -10.29 -24.18 -10.62
CA PRO A 186 -10.67 -25.53 -10.24
C PRO A 186 -11.94 -26.02 -10.95
N GLU A 187 -12.86 -25.10 -11.24
CA GLU A 187 -14.12 -25.37 -11.94
C GLU A 187 -14.39 -24.31 -13.02
N PRO A 188 -15.22 -24.60 -14.04
CA PRO A 188 -15.61 -23.63 -15.04
C PRO A 188 -16.21 -22.37 -14.40
N CYS A 189 -15.78 -21.19 -14.85
CA CYS A 189 -16.20 -19.88 -14.36
C CYS A 189 -15.78 -19.59 -12.89
N GLU A 190 -14.93 -20.37 -12.29
CA GLU A 190 -14.33 -20.08 -10.98
C GLU A 190 -12.83 -19.79 -11.15
N VAL A 191 -12.40 -18.68 -10.55
CA VAL A 191 -11.00 -18.21 -10.56
C VAL A 191 -10.55 -18.01 -9.13
N ASP A 192 -9.63 -18.87 -8.69
CA ASP A 192 -9.01 -18.80 -7.38
C ASP A 192 -7.71 -17.99 -7.46
N ILE A 193 -7.60 -16.97 -6.62
CA ILE A 193 -6.41 -16.11 -6.53
C ILE A 193 -5.73 -16.37 -5.20
N TYR A 194 -4.52 -16.92 -5.26
CA TYR A 194 -3.64 -17.11 -4.12
C TYR A 194 -2.55 -16.05 -4.17
N PHE A 195 -2.26 -15.40 -3.05
CA PHE A 195 -1.23 -14.36 -3.02
C PHE A 195 -0.45 -14.36 -1.71
N LEU A 196 0.77 -13.84 -1.78
CA LEU A 196 1.68 -13.62 -0.65
C LEU A 196 2.00 -12.13 -0.56
N LEU A 197 2.26 -11.65 0.65
CA LEU A 197 2.52 -10.23 0.93
C LEU A 197 3.89 -10.05 1.61
N GLY A 198 4.49 -8.88 1.37
CA GLY A 198 5.78 -8.51 1.95
C GLY A 198 6.96 -9.26 1.33
N ASP A 199 8.16 -8.74 1.52
CA ASP A 199 9.40 -9.33 0.98
C ASP A 199 9.71 -10.73 1.54
N ASP A 200 9.16 -11.05 2.71
CA ASP A 200 9.27 -12.34 3.38
C ASP A 200 8.22 -13.36 2.89
N GLY A 201 7.29 -12.95 2.01
CA GLY A 201 6.26 -13.83 1.47
C GLY A 201 5.24 -14.28 2.54
N ARG A 202 4.85 -13.41 3.46
CA ARG A 202 3.87 -13.74 4.50
C ARG A 202 2.48 -14.04 3.94
N LEU A 203 1.73 -14.86 4.67
CA LEU A 203 0.33 -15.14 4.35
C LEU A 203 -0.55 -13.91 4.58
N PRO A 204 -1.58 -13.69 3.71
CA PRO A 204 -2.56 -12.63 3.92
C PRO A 204 -3.44 -12.90 5.14
N THR A 205 -3.80 -11.85 5.86
CA THR A 205 -4.77 -11.89 6.94
C THR A 205 -6.20 -11.99 6.40
N GLY A 206 -7.15 -12.38 7.26
CA GLY A 206 -8.57 -12.44 6.88
C GLY A 206 -9.16 -11.09 6.42
N THR A 207 -8.61 -9.97 6.87
CA THR A 207 -8.98 -8.63 6.44
C THR A 207 -8.45 -8.36 5.03
N GLU A 208 -7.18 -8.62 4.77
CA GLU A 208 -6.55 -8.43 3.47
C GLU A 208 -7.17 -9.31 2.37
N LEU A 209 -7.59 -10.54 2.72
CA LEU A 209 -8.36 -11.39 1.79
C LEU A 209 -9.69 -10.73 1.38
N LYS A 210 -10.41 -10.12 2.32
CA LYS A 210 -11.66 -9.42 2.04
C LYS A 210 -11.44 -8.15 1.23
N GLU A 211 -10.38 -7.41 1.49
CA GLU A 211 -10.02 -6.21 0.74
C GLU A 211 -9.64 -6.54 -0.71
N MET A 212 -8.82 -7.55 -0.94
CA MET A 212 -8.50 -8.05 -2.29
C MET A 212 -9.78 -8.54 -2.99
N GLN A 213 -10.64 -9.28 -2.29
CA GLN A 213 -11.92 -9.73 -2.82
C GLN A 213 -12.82 -8.56 -3.24
N ALA A 214 -12.89 -7.51 -2.43
CA ALA A 214 -13.65 -6.29 -2.74
C ALA A 214 -13.05 -5.54 -3.94
N TYR A 215 -11.73 -5.49 -4.03
CA TYR A 215 -11.04 -4.89 -5.18
C TYR A 215 -11.38 -5.61 -6.49
N PHE A 216 -11.39 -6.94 -6.51
CA PHE A 216 -11.79 -7.73 -7.69
C PHE A 216 -13.29 -7.68 -8.00
N ALA A 217 -14.13 -7.31 -7.04
CA ALA A 217 -15.55 -7.10 -7.25
C ALA A 217 -15.88 -5.72 -7.89
N ASP A 218 -14.94 -4.78 -7.87
CA ASP A 218 -15.09 -3.44 -8.40
C ASP A 218 -14.87 -3.44 -9.93
N GLU A 219 -15.94 -3.33 -10.70
CA GLU A 219 -15.94 -3.36 -12.17
C GLU A 219 -15.26 -2.12 -12.80
N GLU A 220 -15.09 -1.04 -12.05
CA GLU A 220 -14.36 0.14 -12.52
C GLU A 220 -12.84 -0.07 -12.47
N LYS A 221 -12.37 -0.84 -11.49
CA LYS A 221 -10.95 -1.11 -11.28
C LYS A 221 -10.47 -2.35 -12.02
N VAL A 222 -11.27 -3.41 -12.03
CA VAL A 222 -10.90 -4.71 -12.59
C VAL A 222 -11.84 -5.11 -13.71
N LYS A 223 -11.30 -5.20 -14.93
CA LYS A 223 -12.05 -5.68 -16.10
C LYS A 223 -11.85 -7.18 -16.27
N ARG A 224 -12.90 -7.95 -16.04
CA ARG A 224 -12.91 -9.41 -16.12
C ARG A 224 -14.17 -9.90 -16.86
N PRO A 225 -14.18 -11.15 -17.37
CA PRO A 225 -15.40 -11.75 -17.87
C PRO A 225 -16.54 -11.73 -16.83
N LEU A 226 -17.75 -11.41 -17.27
CA LEU A 226 -18.93 -11.34 -16.39
C LEU A 226 -19.27 -12.68 -15.73
N THR A 227 -18.85 -13.78 -16.34
CA THR A 227 -19.08 -15.15 -15.84
C THR A 227 -18.10 -15.59 -14.78
N ASP A 228 -16.97 -14.89 -14.63
CA ASP A 228 -15.92 -15.35 -13.73
C ASP A 228 -16.22 -14.98 -12.27
N LYS A 229 -16.33 -16.01 -11.45
CA LYS A 229 -16.44 -15.91 -10.01
C LYS A 229 -15.05 -15.93 -9.40
N VAL A 230 -14.55 -14.78 -9.02
CA VAL A 230 -13.23 -14.65 -8.38
C VAL A 230 -13.33 -14.93 -6.88
N VAL A 231 -12.41 -15.75 -6.36
CA VAL A 231 -12.29 -16.06 -4.94
C VAL A 231 -10.83 -15.89 -4.50
N CYS A 232 -10.60 -15.00 -3.54
CA CYS A 232 -9.27 -14.78 -2.97
C CYS A 232 -9.02 -15.74 -1.79
N LYS A 233 -7.92 -16.47 -1.84
CA LYS A 233 -7.57 -17.53 -0.87
C LYS A 233 -6.14 -17.34 -0.36
N ALA A 234 -5.89 -17.71 0.89
CA ALA A 234 -4.54 -17.86 1.39
C ALA A 234 -3.94 -19.17 0.87
N PRO A 235 -2.66 -19.19 0.45
CA PRO A 235 -1.96 -20.45 0.20
C PRO A 235 -1.96 -21.35 1.44
N ALA A 236 -1.99 -22.67 1.24
CA ALA A 236 -1.80 -23.59 2.35
C ALA A 236 -0.32 -23.58 2.78
N GLU A 237 -0.07 -23.54 4.08
CA GLU A 237 1.27 -23.82 4.61
C GLU A 237 1.65 -25.28 4.27
N ILE A 238 2.86 -25.46 3.76
CA ILE A 238 3.42 -26.79 3.45
C ILE A 238 4.37 -27.20 4.59
#